data_6a1ba2c13885949a8cbb117c3f533e21
#
_entry.id   6a1ba2c13885949a8cbb117c3f533e21
#
_cell.length_a   1.000
_cell.length_b   1.000
_cell.length_c   1.000
_cell.angle_alpha   90.00
_cell.angle_beta   90.00
_cell.angle_gamma   90.00
#
_symmetry.space_group_name_H-M   'P 1'
#
loop_
_entity.id
_entity.type
_entity.pdbx_description
1 polymer ?
#
loop_
_entity_poly.entity_id
_entity_poly.type
_entity_poly.pdbx_seq_one_letter_code
_entity_poly.pdbx_strand_id
1 'polypeptide(L)'
;MAAGGIVTSEAQKHNAPIIPVDSEHSAIFQCLLSAQGNKIAKIHLTASGGPFRTWDKDRIAKATKDDALKHPNWNMGAKVTIDSSTMMNKGFEVIEAKWLFGQPVSKINVIIQPESIIHSMIEYEDGAVMAQLACPDMREPIQFALGFPERMPLDNKKLDFAELGSISFFKPDMDKFPCLGLAYEAIERGGNIPCVMNAANESAVAAFLRDRIGFYDIPHIISECMEKAEAIKEPTLDDIFMTNTEVRRMADAMIEKMER
;
A
#
# COMPACT_ATOMS: atom_id res chain seq x y z
N MET A 1 6.87 -3.84 -6.12
CA MET A 1 7.23 -2.63 -5.38
C MET A 1 8.74 -2.37 -5.41
N ALA A 2 9.59 -3.15 -4.75
CA ALA A 2 11.05 -2.93 -4.66
C ALA A 2 11.79 -2.93 -6.01
N ALA A 3 11.31 -3.66 -7.01
CA ALA A 3 11.87 -3.79 -8.35
C ALA A 3 10.86 -3.43 -9.46
N GLY A 4 9.94 -2.50 -9.18
CA GLY A 4 8.81 -2.20 -10.08
C GLY A 4 9.25 -1.82 -11.49
N GLY A 5 10.26 -0.96 -11.63
CA GLY A 5 10.79 -0.57 -12.93
C GLY A 5 11.37 -1.75 -13.74
N ILE A 6 12.08 -2.67 -13.08
CA ILE A 6 12.63 -3.86 -13.72
C ILE A 6 11.49 -4.77 -14.20
N VAL A 7 10.53 -5.07 -13.32
CA VAL A 7 9.39 -5.96 -13.62
C VAL A 7 8.54 -5.42 -14.76
N THR A 8 8.18 -4.13 -14.73
CA THR A 8 7.34 -3.53 -15.77
C THR A 8 8.08 -3.44 -17.11
N SER A 9 9.40 -3.15 -17.10
CA SER A 9 10.22 -3.14 -18.30
C SER A 9 10.30 -4.54 -18.94
N GLU A 10 10.53 -5.59 -18.15
CA GLU A 10 10.59 -6.97 -18.67
C GLU A 10 9.21 -7.41 -19.18
N ALA A 11 8.13 -7.08 -18.47
CA ALA A 11 6.78 -7.38 -18.95
C ALA A 11 6.49 -6.74 -20.31
N GLN A 12 6.89 -5.48 -20.51
CA GLN A 12 6.78 -4.81 -21.81
C GLN A 12 7.60 -5.47 -22.92
N LYS A 13 8.87 -5.79 -22.65
CA LYS A 13 9.75 -6.45 -23.63
C LYS A 13 9.17 -7.78 -24.15
N HIS A 14 8.47 -8.49 -23.27
CA HIS A 14 7.92 -9.81 -23.60
C HIS A 14 6.41 -9.79 -23.93
N ASN A 15 5.79 -8.60 -24.04
CA ASN A 15 4.35 -8.44 -24.22
C ASN A 15 3.53 -9.26 -23.21
N ALA A 16 4.03 -9.37 -21.97
CA ALA A 16 3.37 -10.08 -20.89
C ALA A 16 2.48 -9.10 -20.10
N PRO A 17 1.15 -9.28 -20.11
CA PRO A 17 0.26 -8.40 -19.36
C PRO A 17 0.43 -8.63 -17.85
N ILE A 18 0.44 -7.55 -17.07
CA ILE A 18 0.37 -7.61 -15.61
C ILE A 18 -1.05 -7.26 -15.20
N ILE A 19 -1.78 -8.24 -14.65
CA ILE A 19 -3.14 -8.05 -14.14
C ILE A 19 -3.08 -7.98 -12.62
N PRO A 20 -3.50 -6.86 -12.01
CA PRO A 20 -3.40 -6.71 -10.56
C PRO A 20 -4.45 -7.55 -9.83
N VAL A 21 -4.05 -8.08 -8.67
CA VAL A 21 -4.91 -8.90 -7.79
C VAL A 21 -5.22 -8.17 -6.50
N ASP A 22 -4.33 -7.28 -6.03
CA ASP A 22 -4.62 -6.43 -4.87
C ASP A 22 -5.90 -5.63 -5.13
N SER A 23 -6.79 -5.55 -4.12
CA SER A 23 -8.17 -5.06 -4.31
C SER A 23 -8.22 -3.64 -4.88
N GLU A 24 -7.37 -2.76 -4.40
CA GLU A 24 -7.30 -1.37 -4.84
C GLU A 24 -6.78 -1.25 -6.27
N HIS A 25 -5.73 -1.99 -6.61
CA HIS A 25 -5.18 -1.98 -7.97
C HIS A 25 -6.10 -2.68 -8.95
N SER A 26 -6.76 -3.76 -8.56
CA SER A 26 -7.81 -4.39 -9.35
C SER A 26 -8.95 -3.40 -9.64
N ALA A 27 -9.37 -2.63 -8.62
CA ALA A 27 -10.40 -1.61 -8.77
C ALA A 27 -9.99 -0.52 -9.77
N ILE A 28 -8.76 0.00 -9.66
CA ILE A 28 -8.23 0.98 -10.62
C ILE A 28 -8.21 0.39 -12.03
N PHE A 29 -7.68 -0.83 -12.18
CA PHE A 29 -7.64 -1.53 -13.46
C PHE A 29 -9.05 -1.68 -14.07
N GLN A 30 -10.05 -2.09 -13.27
CA GLN A 30 -11.43 -2.20 -13.72
C GLN A 30 -12.03 -0.85 -14.14
N CYS A 31 -11.75 0.23 -13.40
CA CYS A 31 -12.17 1.58 -13.77
C CYS A 31 -11.50 2.02 -15.09
N LEU A 32 -10.23 1.70 -15.31
CA LEU A 32 -9.48 2.03 -16.51
C LEU A 32 -9.99 1.34 -17.78
N LEU A 33 -10.64 0.18 -17.66
CA LEU A 33 -11.28 -0.49 -18.79
C LEU A 33 -12.36 0.38 -19.46
N SER A 34 -12.99 1.27 -18.70
CA SER A 34 -13.97 2.23 -19.22
C SER A 34 -13.35 3.51 -19.77
N ALA A 35 -12.06 3.74 -19.58
CA ALA A 35 -11.41 4.99 -19.94
C ALA A 35 -11.29 5.23 -21.45
N GLN A 36 -11.20 4.16 -22.26
CA GLN A 36 -11.13 4.23 -23.72
C GLN A 36 -10.10 5.26 -24.25
N GLY A 37 -8.96 5.41 -23.57
CA GLY A 37 -7.91 6.37 -23.91
C GLY A 37 -8.10 7.78 -23.37
N ASN A 38 -9.19 8.06 -22.65
CA ASN A 38 -9.37 9.36 -21.99
C ASN A 38 -8.30 9.55 -20.89
N LYS A 39 -7.88 10.82 -20.74
CA LYS A 39 -6.83 11.15 -19.79
C LYS A 39 -7.34 11.17 -18.35
N ILE A 40 -6.52 10.59 -17.47
CA ILE A 40 -6.75 10.56 -16.04
C ILE A 40 -6.13 11.81 -15.41
N ALA A 41 -6.94 12.51 -14.61
CA ALA A 41 -6.48 13.61 -13.77
C ALA A 41 -5.84 13.06 -12.49
N LYS A 42 -6.50 12.09 -11.81
CA LYS A 42 -6.01 11.49 -10.56
C LYS A 42 -6.45 10.03 -10.40
N ILE A 43 -5.66 9.30 -9.63
CA ILE A 43 -6.03 8.03 -9.01
C ILE A 43 -6.28 8.30 -7.53
N HIS A 44 -7.41 7.82 -7.01
CA HIS A 44 -7.75 7.85 -5.60
C HIS A 44 -7.68 6.44 -5.02
N LEU A 45 -6.57 6.14 -4.35
CA LEU A 45 -6.40 4.91 -3.56
C LEU A 45 -7.18 5.04 -2.27
N THR A 46 -8.14 4.17 -2.03
CA THR A 46 -8.88 4.16 -0.77
C THR A 46 -8.15 3.33 0.29
N ALA A 47 -8.32 3.69 1.54
CA ALA A 47 -7.78 2.98 2.69
C ALA A 47 -8.84 2.92 3.80
N SER A 48 -8.91 1.84 4.58
CA SER A 48 -9.74 1.78 5.78
C SER A 48 -9.30 2.77 6.87
N GLY A 49 -8.02 3.17 6.83
CA GLY A 49 -7.36 3.96 7.86
C GLY A 49 -6.84 3.14 9.04
N GLY A 50 -7.00 1.82 9.00
CA GLY A 50 -6.49 0.89 10.02
C GLY A 50 -7.20 0.99 11.37
N PRO A 51 -6.77 0.20 12.37
CA PRO A 51 -7.41 0.14 13.69
C PRO A 51 -7.24 1.43 14.51
N PHE A 52 -6.23 2.23 14.23
CA PHE A 52 -5.86 3.42 15.01
C PHE A 52 -6.40 4.74 14.45
N ARG A 53 -7.19 4.71 13.39
CA ARG A 53 -7.72 5.90 12.71
C ARG A 53 -8.32 6.94 13.68
N THR A 54 -9.07 6.48 14.68
CA THR A 54 -9.76 7.34 15.66
C THR A 54 -8.98 7.58 16.94
N TRP A 55 -7.78 6.99 17.10
CA TRP A 55 -6.95 7.16 18.27
C TRP A 55 -6.17 8.46 18.19
N ASP A 56 -5.86 9.06 19.36
CA ASP A 56 -4.88 10.14 19.45
C ASP A 56 -3.44 9.59 19.39
N LYS A 57 -2.48 10.47 19.14
CA LYS A 57 -1.08 10.12 18.94
C LYS A 57 -0.43 9.51 20.18
N ASP A 58 -0.80 10.00 21.38
CA ASP A 58 -0.23 9.53 22.65
C ASP A 58 -0.70 8.09 22.95
N ARG A 59 -1.93 7.77 22.59
CA ARG A 59 -2.45 6.41 22.71
C ARG A 59 -1.81 5.47 21.69
N ILE A 60 -1.61 5.93 20.44
CA ILE A 60 -0.92 5.14 19.40
C ILE A 60 0.52 4.84 19.82
N ALA A 61 1.22 5.78 20.46
CA ALA A 61 2.58 5.57 20.96
C ALA A 61 2.70 4.40 21.97
N LYS A 62 1.60 4.05 22.61
CA LYS A 62 1.52 2.95 23.59
C LYS A 62 0.82 1.71 23.04
N ALA A 63 0.50 1.70 21.74
CA ALA A 63 -0.22 0.61 21.11
C ALA A 63 0.61 -0.68 21.16
N THR A 64 -0.07 -1.75 21.52
CA THR A 64 0.50 -3.11 21.51
C THR A 64 0.27 -3.78 20.14
N LYS A 65 0.99 -4.87 19.89
CA LYS A 65 0.72 -5.71 18.71
C LYS A 65 -0.72 -6.22 18.67
N ASP A 66 -1.29 -6.57 19.85
CA ASP A 66 -2.67 -7.07 19.93
C ASP A 66 -3.70 -5.99 19.56
N ASP A 67 -3.39 -4.72 19.82
CA ASP A 67 -4.22 -3.61 19.36
C ASP A 67 -4.09 -3.41 17.84
N ALA A 68 -2.87 -3.48 17.34
CA ALA A 68 -2.57 -3.29 15.92
C ALA A 68 -3.13 -4.42 15.03
N LEU A 69 -3.25 -5.63 15.56
CA LEU A 69 -3.80 -6.79 14.86
C LEU A 69 -5.33 -6.80 14.74
N LYS A 70 -6.03 -5.87 15.39
CA LYS A 70 -7.50 -5.76 15.33
C LYS A 70 -7.96 -4.93 14.13
N HIS A 71 -7.82 -5.47 12.91
CA HIS A 71 -8.31 -4.76 11.73
C HIS A 71 -9.85 -4.76 11.68
N PRO A 72 -10.51 -3.59 11.38
CA PRO A 72 -11.97 -3.48 11.46
C PRO A 72 -12.73 -4.29 10.39
N ASN A 73 -12.19 -4.43 9.18
CA ASN A 73 -12.94 -4.93 8.02
C ASN A 73 -12.32 -6.18 7.37
N TRP A 74 -11.01 -6.37 7.49
CA TRP A 74 -10.29 -7.43 6.78
C TRP A 74 -9.66 -8.43 7.77
N ASN A 75 -9.73 -9.71 7.42
CA ASN A 75 -8.96 -10.76 8.11
C ASN A 75 -7.72 -11.08 7.26
N MET A 76 -6.57 -10.61 7.69
CA MET A 76 -5.31 -10.67 6.94
C MET A 76 -4.21 -11.32 7.78
N GLY A 77 -3.09 -11.68 7.13
CA GLY A 77 -1.88 -12.10 7.83
C GLY A 77 -1.32 -11.00 8.74
N ALA A 78 -0.62 -11.39 9.80
CA ALA A 78 -0.12 -10.47 10.83
C ALA A 78 0.71 -9.30 10.25
N LYS A 79 1.64 -9.58 9.32
CA LYS A 79 2.48 -8.55 8.69
C LYS A 79 1.64 -7.48 7.98
N VAL A 80 0.72 -7.89 7.12
CA VAL A 80 -0.15 -6.97 6.36
C VAL A 80 -1.06 -6.17 7.29
N THR A 81 -1.51 -6.78 8.39
CA THR A 81 -2.34 -6.09 9.39
C THR A 81 -1.55 -4.98 10.12
N ILE A 82 -0.28 -5.22 10.46
CA ILE A 82 0.60 -4.17 11.01
C ILE A 82 0.86 -3.09 9.96
N ASP A 83 1.14 -3.45 8.70
CA ASP A 83 1.31 -2.47 7.61
C ASP A 83 0.05 -1.61 7.40
N SER A 84 -1.14 -2.20 7.55
CA SER A 84 -2.40 -1.45 7.54
C SER A 84 -2.49 -0.49 8.72
N SER A 85 -2.09 -0.93 9.93
CA SER A 85 -2.13 -0.11 11.16
C SER A 85 -1.19 1.09 11.11
N THR A 86 -0.05 0.98 10.43
CA THR A 86 0.93 2.05 10.20
C THR A 86 0.65 2.88 8.96
N MET A 87 -0.31 2.49 8.13
CA MET A 87 -0.55 2.96 6.76
C MET A 87 0.61 2.68 5.78
N MET A 88 1.58 1.85 6.14
CA MET A 88 2.63 1.42 5.22
C MET A 88 2.07 0.58 4.07
N ASN A 89 1.03 -0.25 4.32
CA ASN A 89 0.37 -1.00 3.24
C ASN A 89 -0.09 -0.06 2.13
N LYS A 90 -0.75 1.03 2.50
CA LYS A 90 -1.19 2.05 1.53
C LYS A 90 -0.01 2.78 0.88
N GLY A 91 1.08 2.94 1.61
CA GLY A 91 2.34 3.44 1.05
C GLY A 91 2.91 2.51 -0.05
N PHE A 92 2.90 1.20 0.18
CA PHE A 92 3.28 0.22 -0.84
C PHE A 92 2.38 0.30 -2.06
N GLU A 93 1.10 0.41 -1.86
CA GLU A 93 0.13 0.52 -2.94
C GLU A 93 0.29 1.79 -3.79
N VAL A 94 0.70 2.92 -3.20
CA VAL A 94 1.07 4.13 -3.96
C VAL A 94 2.23 3.84 -4.91
N ILE A 95 3.27 3.13 -4.43
CA ILE A 95 4.43 2.75 -5.25
C ILE A 95 4.01 1.80 -6.37
N GLU A 96 3.17 0.81 -6.06
CA GLU A 96 2.67 -0.16 -7.02
C GLU A 96 1.79 0.48 -8.09
N ALA A 97 0.89 1.39 -7.70
CA ALA A 97 0.04 2.13 -8.62
C ALA A 97 0.84 2.96 -9.64
N LYS A 98 1.95 3.58 -9.22
CA LYS A 98 2.87 4.27 -10.13
C LYS A 98 3.38 3.35 -11.23
N TRP A 99 3.83 2.15 -10.85
CA TRP A 99 4.42 1.19 -11.80
C TRP A 99 3.37 0.49 -12.66
N LEU A 100 2.27 0.06 -12.07
CA LEU A 100 1.21 -0.66 -12.79
C LEU A 100 0.49 0.21 -13.82
N PHE A 101 0.24 1.48 -13.47
CA PHE A 101 -0.59 2.37 -14.30
C PHE A 101 0.20 3.49 -14.98
N GLY A 102 1.52 3.55 -14.77
CA GLY A 102 2.38 4.54 -15.42
C GLY A 102 2.05 6.01 -15.06
N GLN A 103 1.36 6.24 -13.92
CA GLN A 103 1.00 7.58 -13.51
C GLN A 103 2.07 8.22 -12.61
N PRO A 104 2.34 9.53 -12.75
CA PRO A 104 3.24 10.22 -11.82
C PRO A 104 2.66 10.20 -10.40
N VAL A 105 3.52 10.14 -9.40
CA VAL A 105 3.11 10.06 -7.98
C VAL A 105 2.20 11.21 -7.57
N SER A 106 2.42 12.40 -8.13
CA SER A 106 1.58 13.59 -7.91
C SER A 106 0.12 13.43 -8.33
N LYS A 107 -0.20 12.43 -9.16
CA LYS A 107 -1.57 12.06 -9.55
C LYS A 107 -2.15 10.92 -8.72
N ILE A 108 -1.40 10.34 -7.78
CA ILE A 108 -1.85 9.25 -6.92
C ILE A 108 -2.15 9.82 -5.53
N ASN A 109 -3.43 9.87 -5.18
CA ASN A 109 -3.92 10.44 -3.94
C ASN A 109 -4.48 9.33 -3.04
N VAL A 110 -4.16 9.36 -1.75
CA VAL A 110 -4.74 8.45 -0.76
C VAL A 110 -5.91 9.13 -0.07
N ILE A 111 -7.01 8.39 0.06
CA ILE A 111 -8.22 8.83 0.77
C ILE A 111 -8.69 7.76 1.73
N ILE A 112 -9.09 8.15 2.93
CA ILE A 112 -9.61 7.21 3.93
C ILE A 112 -11.11 6.99 3.67
N GLN A 113 -11.50 5.74 3.50
CA GLN A 113 -12.88 5.27 3.35
C GLN A 113 -13.10 4.09 4.31
N PRO A 114 -13.57 4.37 5.54
CA PRO A 114 -13.57 3.38 6.63
C PRO A 114 -14.41 2.13 6.37
N GLU A 115 -15.48 2.26 5.62
CA GLU A 115 -16.40 1.16 5.31
C GLU A 115 -15.78 0.12 4.36
N SER A 116 -14.69 0.48 3.66
CA SER A 116 -13.96 -0.37 2.70
C SER A 116 -14.85 -0.94 1.59
N ILE A 117 -15.85 -0.17 1.15
CA ILE A 117 -16.78 -0.53 0.08
C ILE A 117 -16.30 -0.03 -1.27
N ILE A 118 -15.76 1.18 -1.32
CA ILE A 118 -15.07 1.69 -2.51
C ILE A 118 -13.63 1.23 -2.44
N HIS A 119 -13.23 0.36 -3.38
CA HIS A 119 -11.87 -0.17 -3.37
C HIS A 119 -10.85 0.75 -4.02
N SER A 120 -11.22 1.55 -5.00
CA SER A 120 -10.48 2.73 -5.49
C SER A 120 -11.29 3.46 -6.57
N MET A 121 -10.80 4.63 -6.99
CA MET A 121 -11.45 5.48 -7.97
C MET A 121 -10.44 6.10 -8.93
N ILE A 122 -10.88 6.45 -10.13
CA ILE A 122 -10.16 7.31 -11.06
C ILE A 122 -10.98 8.59 -11.33
N GLU A 123 -10.30 9.72 -11.39
CA GLU A 123 -10.85 11.02 -11.78
C GLU A 123 -10.33 11.37 -13.16
N TYR A 124 -11.21 11.73 -14.07
CA TYR A 124 -10.87 12.19 -15.41
C TYR A 124 -10.64 13.71 -15.44
N GLU A 125 -10.05 14.23 -16.53
CA GLU A 125 -9.78 15.67 -16.69
C GLU A 125 -11.05 16.55 -16.75
N ASP A 126 -12.20 15.95 -17.06
CA ASP A 126 -13.51 16.64 -17.03
C ASP A 126 -14.16 16.67 -15.64
N GLY A 127 -13.51 16.08 -14.64
CA GLY A 127 -13.99 15.99 -13.25
C GLY A 127 -14.91 14.80 -12.97
N ALA A 128 -15.21 13.96 -13.96
CA ALA A 128 -15.97 12.73 -13.72
C ALA A 128 -15.13 11.72 -12.90
N VAL A 129 -15.77 11.04 -11.97
CA VAL A 129 -15.12 10.02 -11.12
C VAL A 129 -15.76 8.66 -11.36
N MET A 130 -14.93 7.66 -11.68
CA MET A 130 -15.34 6.25 -11.77
C MET A 130 -14.80 5.48 -10.59
N ALA A 131 -15.64 4.68 -9.95
CA ALA A 131 -15.30 3.89 -8.78
C ALA A 131 -15.71 2.43 -8.94
N GLN A 132 -14.90 1.51 -8.41
CA GLN A 132 -15.30 0.12 -8.26
C GLN A 132 -15.71 -0.10 -6.80
N LEU A 133 -16.90 -0.70 -6.62
CA LEU A 133 -17.50 -0.98 -5.33
C LEU A 133 -17.79 -2.47 -5.19
N ALA A 134 -17.45 -3.03 -4.02
CA ALA A 134 -17.82 -4.40 -3.64
C ALA A 134 -17.77 -4.55 -2.11
N CYS A 135 -18.34 -5.64 -1.57
CA CYS A 135 -18.04 -6.06 -0.20
C CYS A 135 -16.56 -6.50 -0.11
N PRO A 136 -15.89 -6.28 1.03
CA PRO A 136 -14.50 -6.72 1.23
C PRO A 136 -14.36 -8.24 1.11
N ASP A 137 -13.86 -8.72 -0.02
CA ASP A 137 -13.65 -10.14 -0.31
C ASP A 137 -12.61 -10.33 -1.41
N MET A 138 -11.44 -10.86 -1.04
CA MET A 138 -10.33 -11.07 -2.01
C MET A 138 -10.65 -12.08 -3.12
N ARG A 139 -11.68 -12.91 -2.96
CA ARG A 139 -12.08 -13.84 -4.02
C ARG A 139 -12.52 -13.11 -5.29
N GLU A 140 -13.12 -11.91 -5.14
CA GLU A 140 -13.57 -11.11 -6.27
C GLU A 140 -12.40 -10.64 -7.16
N PRO A 141 -11.40 -9.91 -6.67
CA PRO A 141 -10.29 -9.47 -7.52
C PRO A 141 -9.41 -10.64 -8.01
N ILE A 142 -9.26 -11.72 -7.24
CA ILE A 142 -8.55 -12.92 -7.66
C ILE A 142 -9.27 -13.58 -8.84
N GLN A 143 -10.59 -13.82 -8.72
CA GLN A 143 -11.39 -14.44 -9.78
C GLN A 143 -11.40 -13.56 -11.03
N PHE A 144 -11.54 -12.24 -10.85
CA PHE A 144 -11.50 -11.29 -11.98
C PHE A 144 -10.16 -11.36 -12.73
N ALA A 145 -9.04 -11.38 -12.01
CA ALA A 145 -7.71 -11.46 -12.64
C ALA A 145 -7.50 -12.78 -13.42
N LEU A 146 -7.98 -13.91 -12.87
CA LEU A 146 -7.86 -15.21 -13.49
C LEU A 146 -8.82 -15.41 -14.69
N GLY A 147 -10.00 -14.80 -14.64
CA GLY A 147 -11.02 -14.91 -15.67
C GLY A 147 -11.00 -13.80 -16.73
N PHE A 148 -10.19 -12.76 -16.52
CA PHE A 148 -10.15 -11.59 -17.41
C PHE A 148 -10.05 -11.97 -18.90
N PRO A 149 -10.86 -11.35 -19.79
CA PRO A 149 -11.77 -10.22 -19.56
C PRO A 149 -13.18 -10.58 -19.08
N GLU A 150 -13.48 -11.84 -18.84
CA GLU A 150 -14.82 -12.30 -18.47
C GLU A 150 -15.08 -12.14 -16.97
N ARG A 151 -16.36 -11.82 -16.63
CA ARG A 151 -16.83 -11.80 -15.23
C ARG A 151 -17.65 -13.07 -14.96
N MET A 152 -17.09 -13.92 -14.12
CA MET A 152 -17.77 -15.17 -13.73
C MET A 152 -18.64 -14.97 -12.48
N PRO A 153 -19.73 -15.72 -12.31
CA PRO A 153 -20.49 -15.72 -11.08
C PRO A 153 -19.63 -16.08 -9.85
N LEU A 154 -19.83 -15.37 -8.75
CA LEU A 154 -19.17 -15.63 -7.48
C LEU A 154 -20.22 -15.66 -6.37
N ASP A 155 -20.15 -16.69 -5.54
CA ASP A 155 -20.97 -16.81 -4.34
C ASP A 155 -20.31 -16.02 -3.18
N ASN A 156 -20.57 -14.71 -3.17
CA ASN A 156 -20.11 -13.77 -2.17
C ASN A 156 -21.25 -12.84 -1.74
N LYS A 157 -21.08 -12.17 -0.61
CA LYS A 157 -22.01 -11.14 -0.17
C LYS A 157 -22.09 -10.03 -1.22
N LYS A 158 -23.32 -9.71 -1.66
CA LYS A 158 -23.56 -8.59 -2.59
C LYS A 158 -23.80 -7.31 -1.79
N LEU A 159 -23.47 -6.16 -2.40
CA LEU A 159 -23.81 -4.86 -1.83
C LEU A 159 -25.33 -4.64 -1.87
N ASP A 160 -25.86 -4.27 -0.73
CA ASP A 160 -27.19 -3.67 -0.62
C ASP A 160 -27.03 -2.18 -0.30
N PHE A 161 -27.34 -1.32 -1.25
CA PHE A 161 -27.18 0.12 -1.10
C PHE A 161 -28.17 0.74 -0.09
N ALA A 162 -29.32 0.12 0.11
CA ALA A 162 -30.29 0.56 1.11
C ALA A 162 -29.82 0.25 2.53
N GLU A 163 -29.21 -0.93 2.75
CA GLU A 163 -28.58 -1.28 4.03
C GLU A 163 -27.31 -0.46 4.27
N LEU A 164 -26.51 -0.20 3.24
CA LEU A 164 -25.27 0.58 3.34
C LEU A 164 -25.55 2.02 3.78
N GLY A 165 -26.60 2.64 3.25
CA GLY A 165 -27.07 3.98 3.59
C GLY A 165 -26.09 5.09 3.21
N SER A 166 -24.92 5.17 3.84
CA SER A 166 -23.92 6.21 3.61
C SER A 166 -22.51 5.68 3.64
N ILE A 167 -21.58 6.38 2.98
CA ILE A 167 -20.15 6.14 3.00
C ILE A 167 -19.43 7.44 3.36
N SER A 168 -18.28 7.32 4.01
CA SER A 168 -17.54 8.44 4.56
C SER A 168 -16.16 8.56 3.95
N PHE A 169 -15.67 9.80 3.82
CA PHE A 169 -14.32 10.08 3.32
C PHE A 169 -13.57 11.02 4.25
N PHE A 170 -12.28 10.72 4.48
CA PHE A 170 -11.40 11.57 5.29
C PHE A 170 -10.03 11.67 4.62
N LYS A 171 -9.28 12.72 4.99
CA LYS A 171 -7.87 12.83 4.60
C LYS A 171 -7.02 11.91 5.49
N PRO A 172 -5.95 11.30 4.97
CA PRO A 172 -4.98 10.61 5.80
C PRO A 172 -4.25 11.61 6.71
N ASP A 173 -3.94 11.18 7.92
CA ASP A 173 -3.19 11.96 8.91
C ASP A 173 -1.72 11.50 8.90
N MET A 174 -0.87 12.26 8.18
CA MET A 174 0.55 11.92 8.02
C MET A 174 1.35 12.11 9.32
N ASP A 175 0.89 12.93 10.26
CA ASP A 175 1.55 13.12 11.54
C ASP A 175 1.34 11.92 12.48
N LYS A 176 0.16 11.29 12.38
CA LYS A 176 -0.14 10.05 13.10
C LYS A 176 0.48 8.82 12.43
N PHE A 177 0.54 8.82 11.09
CA PHE A 177 0.97 7.68 10.29
C PHE A 177 2.11 8.07 9.35
N PRO A 178 3.33 8.30 9.87
CA PRO A 178 4.47 8.77 9.07
C PRO A 178 4.88 7.81 7.95
N CYS A 179 4.60 6.51 8.10
CA CYS A 179 4.95 5.50 7.10
C CYS A 179 4.38 5.80 5.71
N LEU A 180 3.19 6.39 5.62
CA LEU A 180 2.63 6.80 4.34
C LEU A 180 3.46 7.93 3.69
N GLY A 181 3.91 8.91 4.49
CA GLY A 181 4.80 9.98 4.02
C GLY A 181 6.15 9.44 3.53
N LEU A 182 6.74 8.50 4.28
CA LEU A 182 7.99 7.83 3.89
C LEU A 182 7.86 7.08 2.57
N ALA A 183 6.71 6.49 2.28
CA ALA A 183 6.47 5.82 1.00
C ALA A 183 6.41 6.80 -0.18
N TYR A 184 5.77 7.96 -0.01
CA TYR A 184 5.82 9.03 -1.01
C TYR A 184 7.25 9.52 -1.23
N GLU A 185 8.01 9.77 -0.17
CA GLU A 185 9.42 10.14 -0.26
C GLU A 185 10.24 9.08 -0.99
N ALA A 186 10.07 7.79 -0.60
CA ALA A 186 10.83 6.70 -1.20
C ALA A 186 10.61 6.61 -2.72
N ILE A 187 9.38 6.75 -3.19
CA ILE A 187 9.08 6.64 -4.63
C ILE A 187 9.47 7.91 -5.40
N GLU A 188 9.48 9.08 -4.77
CA GLU A 188 9.98 10.32 -5.36
C GLU A 188 11.50 10.29 -5.53
N ARG A 189 12.23 9.80 -4.53
CA ARG A 189 13.69 9.57 -4.62
C ARG A 189 14.02 8.50 -5.65
N GLY A 190 13.18 7.49 -5.81
CA GLY A 190 13.30 6.45 -6.83
C GLY A 190 14.49 5.51 -6.61
N GLY A 191 14.96 4.90 -7.71
CA GLY A 191 16.07 3.97 -7.66
C GLY A 191 15.82 2.78 -6.73
N ASN A 192 16.78 2.47 -5.85
CA ASN A 192 16.68 1.40 -4.87
C ASN A 192 15.97 1.83 -3.56
N ILE A 193 15.61 3.11 -3.37
CA ILE A 193 15.03 3.60 -2.10
C ILE A 193 13.71 2.93 -1.73
N PRO A 194 12.78 2.61 -2.65
CA PRO A 194 11.61 1.77 -2.31
C PRO A 194 11.98 0.38 -1.77
N CYS A 195 13.10 -0.20 -2.24
CA CYS A 195 13.63 -1.45 -1.69
C CYS A 195 14.18 -1.25 -0.27
N VAL A 196 14.91 -0.16 -0.03
CA VAL A 196 15.41 0.22 1.32
C VAL A 196 14.26 0.33 2.29
N MET A 197 13.23 1.12 1.96
CA MET A 197 12.04 1.29 2.78
C MET A 197 11.37 -0.05 3.11
N ASN A 198 11.16 -0.91 2.10
CA ASN A 198 10.53 -2.21 2.31
C ASN A 198 11.38 -3.13 3.20
N ALA A 199 12.69 -3.21 2.97
CA ALA A 199 13.58 -4.07 3.75
C ALA A 199 13.62 -3.64 5.23
N ALA A 200 13.68 -2.34 5.49
CA ALA A 200 13.62 -1.79 6.84
C ALA A 200 12.26 -2.07 7.51
N ASN A 201 11.16 -1.88 6.78
CA ASN A 201 9.81 -2.18 7.28
C ASN A 201 9.64 -3.66 7.65
N GLU A 202 10.16 -4.59 6.84
CA GLU A 202 10.11 -6.03 7.13
C GLU A 202 10.78 -6.38 8.46
N SER A 203 11.98 -5.83 8.73
CA SER A 203 12.69 -6.05 9.99
C SER A 203 11.96 -5.38 11.17
N ALA A 204 11.52 -4.13 11.01
CA ALA A 204 10.84 -3.38 12.06
C ALA A 204 9.49 -4.00 12.45
N VAL A 205 8.67 -4.39 11.48
CA VAL A 205 7.38 -5.08 11.73
C VAL A 205 7.60 -6.43 12.41
N ALA A 206 8.62 -7.20 12.00
CA ALA A 206 8.95 -8.47 12.64
C ALA A 206 9.40 -8.28 14.11
N ALA A 207 10.11 -7.20 14.43
CA ALA A 207 10.51 -6.85 15.78
C ALA A 207 9.32 -6.39 16.63
N PHE A 208 8.44 -5.56 16.08
CA PHE A 208 7.22 -5.12 16.76
C PHE A 208 6.29 -6.30 17.11
N LEU A 209 6.09 -7.24 16.19
CA LEU A 209 5.31 -8.45 16.44
C LEU A 209 5.90 -9.36 17.54
N ARG A 210 7.19 -9.20 17.84
CA ARG A 210 7.89 -9.90 18.93
C ARG A 210 8.02 -9.06 20.21
N ASP A 211 7.33 -7.91 20.30
CA ASP A 211 7.38 -6.95 21.41
C ASP A 211 8.79 -6.40 21.72
N ARG A 212 9.69 -6.35 20.71
CA ARG A 212 11.07 -5.84 20.86
C ARG A 212 11.17 -4.33 20.73
N ILE A 213 10.23 -3.70 20.02
CA ILE A 213 10.17 -2.26 19.75
C ILE A 213 8.74 -1.75 19.89
N GLY A 214 8.57 -0.42 20.06
CA GLY A 214 7.27 0.26 20.08
C GLY A 214 6.73 0.55 18.68
N PHE A 215 5.46 0.98 18.61
CA PHE A 215 4.78 1.23 17.35
C PHE A 215 5.46 2.33 16.51
N TYR A 216 5.86 3.44 17.14
CA TYR A 216 6.54 4.54 16.44
C TYR A 216 8.02 4.31 16.19
N ASP A 217 8.60 3.24 16.74
CA ASP A 217 9.96 2.84 16.35
C ASP A 217 9.98 2.30 14.90
N ILE A 218 8.84 1.77 14.39
CA ILE A 218 8.72 1.30 13.00
C ILE A 218 9.06 2.42 12.00
N PRO A 219 8.33 3.56 11.95
CA PRO A 219 8.67 4.63 11.02
C PRO A 219 10.04 5.25 11.29
N HIS A 220 10.52 5.27 12.53
CA HIS A 220 11.84 5.77 12.86
C HIS A 220 12.95 4.93 12.24
N ILE A 221 12.90 3.59 12.38
CA ILE A 221 13.87 2.67 11.77
C ILE A 221 13.86 2.80 10.25
N ILE A 222 12.68 2.91 9.63
CA ILE A 222 12.54 3.05 8.19
C ILE A 222 13.21 4.35 7.71
N SER A 223 12.90 5.48 8.36
CA SER A 223 13.48 6.79 8.03
C SER A 223 15.00 6.77 8.13
N GLU A 224 15.55 6.29 9.24
CA GLU A 224 16.99 6.17 9.46
C GLU A 224 17.68 5.29 8.40
N CYS A 225 17.06 4.17 8.02
CA CYS A 225 17.58 3.31 6.95
C CYS A 225 17.56 4.03 5.60
N MET A 226 16.49 4.78 5.29
CA MET A 226 16.38 5.54 4.04
C MET A 226 17.40 6.67 3.97
N GLU A 227 17.77 7.28 5.09
CA GLU A 227 18.82 8.32 5.14
C GLU A 227 20.23 7.75 4.99
N LYS A 228 20.50 6.59 5.58
CA LYS A 228 21.84 6.00 5.66
C LYS A 228 22.21 5.10 4.49
N ALA A 229 21.21 4.55 3.79
CA ALA A 229 21.46 3.66 2.67
C ALA A 229 22.05 4.39 1.47
N GLU A 230 22.97 3.74 0.78
CA GLU A 230 23.50 4.23 -0.49
C GLU A 230 22.40 4.23 -1.55
N ALA A 231 22.22 5.40 -2.21
CA ALA A 231 21.20 5.57 -3.24
C ALA A 231 21.74 5.16 -4.61
N ILE A 232 21.15 4.16 -5.22
CA ILE A 232 21.44 3.68 -6.58
C ILE A 232 20.28 4.10 -7.48
N LYS A 233 20.53 5.01 -8.44
CA LYS A 233 19.47 5.58 -9.30
C LYS A 233 18.86 4.58 -10.26
N GLU A 234 19.68 3.73 -10.86
CA GLU A 234 19.27 2.72 -11.84
C GLU A 234 19.76 1.33 -11.36
N PRO A 235 19.12 0.76 -10.32
CA PRO A 235 19.60 -0.49 -9.75
C PRO A 235 19.33 -1.66 -10.70
N THR A 236 20.31 -2.55 -10.79
CA THR A 236 20.12 -3.89 -11.35
C THR A 236 19.34 -4.78 -10.38
N LEU A 237 18.94 -5.96 -10.82
CA LEU A 237 18.28 -6.92 -9.92
C LEU A 237 19.21 -7.36 -8.77
N ASP A 238 20.51 -7.54 -9.07
CA ASP A 238 21.51 -7.89 -8.06
C ASP A 238 21.68 -6.76 -7.04
N ASP A 239 21.68 -5.49 -7.47
CA ASP A 239 21.71 -4.33 -6.57
C ASP A 239 20.50 -4.31 -5.64
N ILE A 240 19.31 -4.69 -6.12
CA ILE A 240 18.10 -4.80 -5.30
C ILE A 240 18.26 -5.89 -4.24
N PHE A 241 18.80 -7.06 -4.59
CA PHE A 241 19.05 -8.14 -3.61
C PHE A 241 20.11 -7.73 -2.57
N MET A 242 21.19 -7.08 -3.02
CA MET A 242 22.21 -6.56 -2.10
C MET A 242 21.65 -5.51 -1.17
N THR A 243 20.93 -4.52 -1.71
CA THR A 243 20.26 -3.46 -0.93
C THR A 243 19.34 -4.08 0.14
N ASN A 244 18.48 -5.03 -0.25
CA ASN A 244 17.57 -5.71 0.70
C ASN A 244 18.34 -6.37 1.86
N THR A 245 19.45 -7.07 1.55
CA THR A 245 20.25 -7.79 2.55
C THR A 245 20.96 -6.83 3.50
N GLU A 246 21.59 -5.79 2.97
CA GLU A 246 22.34 -4.80 3.75
C GLU A 246 21.42 -3.97 4.65
N VAL A 247 20.27 -3.55 4.12
CA VAL A 247 19.31 -2.74 4.88
C VAL A 247 18.66 -3.56 6.00
N ARG A 248 18.33 -4.82 5.77
CA ARG A 248 17.85 -5.70 6.86
C ARG A 248 18.87 -5.78 7.98
N ARG A 249 20.15 -5.99 7.65
CA ARG A 249 21.23 -6.02 8.65
C ARG A 249 21.36 -4.68 9.39
N MET A 250 21.22 -3.57 8.68
CA MET A 250 21.23 -2.22 9.29
C MET A 250 20.06 -2.02 10.25
N ALA A 251 18.84 -2.36 9.83
CA ALA A 251 17.64 -2.26 10.66
C ALA A 251 17.73 -3.17 11.89
N ASP A 252 18.19 -4.41 11.74
CA ASP A 252 18.34 -5.37 12.86
C ASP A 252 19.36 -4.85 13.88
N ALA A 253 20.50 -4.27 13.43
CA ALA A 253 21.48 -3.67 14.33
C ALA A 253 20.94 -2.41 15.06
N MET A 254 19.98 -1.69 14.49
CA MET A 254 19.28 -0.59 15.16
C MET A 254 18.29 -1.12 16.20
N ILE A 255 17.53 -2.16 15.85
CA ILE A 255 16.58 -2.83 16.75
C ILE A 255 17.29 -3.36 18.01
N GLU A 256 18.44 -4.02 17.84
CA GLU A 256 19.24 -4.53 18.98
C GLU A 256 19.67 -3.44 19.96
N LYS A 257 19.91 -2.21 19.48
CA LYS A 257 20.24 -1.05 20.34
C LYS A 257 19.03 -0.43 21.03
N MET A 258 17.83 -0.67 20.51
CA MET A 258 16.56 -0.18 21.08
C MET A 258 15.97 -1.17 22.09
N GLU A 259 16.40 -2.43 22.09
CA GLU A 259 15.96 -3.44 23.04
C GLU A 259 16.24 -2.95 24.48
N ARG A 260 15.17 -2.86 25.26
CA ARG A 260 15.18 -2.42 26.65
C ARG A 260 15.16 -3.61 27.60
#